data_500446ca1d6d01fec9c9ebfc7d747a9c
#
_entry.id   500446ca1d6d01fec9c9ebfc7d747a9c
#
_cell.length_a   1.000
_cell.length_b   1.000
_cell.length_c   1.000
_cell.angle_alpha   90.00
_cell.angle_beta   90.00
_cell.angle_gamma   90.00
#
_symmetry.space_group_name_H-M   'P 1'
#
loop_
_entity.id
_entity.type
_entity.pdbx_description
1 polymer ?
#
loop_
_entity_poly.entity_id
_entity_poly.type
_entity_poly.pdbx_seq_one_letter_code
_entity_poly.pdbx_strand_id
1 'polypeptide(L)'
;MKINKKTVIALFMIVMFLFTILISIGDVLEVLLRGNKRGTIEEVEETIVVIETTMGNIEVKLNAVSAPETTANFLDYVKSDFYVDTVFHRVIPGFMIQGGGFIATGKPKITEDPIELESNNGLKNLRGTIAMARTSDPNSATSQFFINLVDNEFLDYTSTNEGYAVFGEVVEGMEVMEAIGNVKTATSGLFEDWPEKNVVILGAYLKEN
;
A
#
# COMPACT_ATOMS: atom_id res chain seq x y z
N MET A 1 8.47 78.26 15.50
CA MET A 1 8.03 77.42 16.63
C MET A 1 9.15 76.42 16.91
N LYS A 2 9.94 76.58 17.99
CA LYS A 2 11.05 75.67 18.32
C LYS A 2 10.48 74.49 19.07
N ILE A 3 10.48 73.31 18.43
CA ILE A 3 10.05 72.05 19.08
C ILE A 3 11.04 71.74 20.19
N ASN A 4 10.54 71.50 21.41
CA ASN A 4 11.33 71.20 22.57
C ASN A 4 11.95 69.79 22.45
N LYS A 5 13.24 69.61 22.79
CA LYS A 5 13.95 68.32 22.75
C LYS A 5 13.19 67.21 23.49
N LYS A 6 12.54 67.55 24.62
CA LYS A 6 11.72 66.58 25.37
C LYS A 6 10.50 66.05 24.58
N THR A 7 9.88 66.96 23.77
CA THR A 7 8.74 66.57 22.90
C THR A 7 9.19 65.66 21.77
N VAL A 8 10.37 65.87 21.20
CA VAL A 8 10.96 65.01 20.15
C VAL A 8 11.26 63.60 20.70
N ILE A 9 11.86 63.54 21.91
CA ILE A 9 12.18 62.27 22.57
C ILE A 9 10.90 61.49 22.91
N ALA A 10 9.88 62.17 23.45
CA ALA A 10 8.60 61.52 23.74
C ALA A 10 7.92 61.00 22.48
N LEU A 11 7.96 61.74 21.37
CA LEU A 11 7.41 61.28 20.10
C LEU A 11 8.16 60.06 19.54
N PHE A 12 9.49 60.05 19.66
CA PHE A 12 10.32 58.89 19.25
C PHE A 12 10.02 57.67 20.08
N MET A 13 9.85 57.77 21.39
CA MET A 13 9.47 56.69 22.27
C MET A 13 8.09 56.12 21.93
N ILE A 14 7.12 56.96 21.60
CA ILE A 14 5.79 56.54 21.19
C ILE A 14 5.87 55.77 19.86
N VAL A 15 6.62 56.24 18.87
CA VAL A 15 6.82 55.55 17.59
C VAL A 15 7.46 54.18 17.77
N MET A 16 8.51 54.11 18.59
CA MET A 16 9.18 52.83 18.91
C MET A 16 8.23 51.87 19.61
N PHE A 17 7.42 52.32 20.54
CA PHE A 17 6.42 51.52 21.24
C PHE A 17 5.34 50.98 20.29
N LEU A 18 4.86 51.84 19.39
CA LEU A 18 3.90 51.41 18.35
C LEU A 18 4.49 50.41 17.37
N PHE A 19 5.79 50.54 17.04
CA PHE A 19 6.50 49.60 16.17
C PHE A 19 6.68 48.24 16.83
N THR A 20 6.97 48.17 18.14
CA THR A 20 7.06 46.89 18.88
C THR A 20 5.70 46.20 18.98
N ILE A 21 4.60 46.97 19.16
CA ILE A 21 3.26 46.40 19.15
C ILE A 21 2.91 45.84 17.76
N LEU A 22 3.28 46.51 16.68
CA LEU A 22 3.02 46.06 15.30
C LEU A 22 3.74 44.76 14.99
N ILE A 23 4.99 44.57 15.43
CA ILE A 23 5.76 43.34 15.30
C ILE A 23 5.09 42.21 16.08
N SER A 24 4.70 42.47 17.34
CA SER A 24 3.99 41.48 18.17
C SER A 24 2.65 41.02 17.58
N ILE A 25 1.90 41.93 16.96
CA ILE A 25 0.65 41.59 16.26
C ILE A 25 0.94 40.75 15.01
N GLY A 26 2.02 41.04 14.27
CA GLY A 26 2.46 40.25 13.13
C GLY A 26 2.77 38.79 13.51
N ASP A 27 3.53 38.60 14.58
CA ASP A 27 3.89 37.28 15.09
C ASP A 27 2.66 36.46 15.54
N VAL A 28 1.73 37.13 16.25
CA VAL A 28 0.45 36.50 16.67
C VAL A 28 -0.41 36.13 15.47
N LEU A 29 -0.47 36.99 14.45
CA LEU A 29 -1.24 36.71 13.23
C LEU A 29 -0.62 35.54 12.43
N GLU A 30 0.72 35.46 12.34
CA GLU A 30 1.39 34.31 11.72
C GLU A 30 1.12 32.99 12.48
N VAL A 31 1.14 33.01 13.81
CA VAL A 31 0.79 31.84 14.62
C VAL A 31 -0.66 31.45 14.44
N LEU A 32 -1.59 32.39 14.35
CA LEU A 32 -3.01 32.13 14.09
C LEU A 32 -3.23 31.59 12.66
N LEU A 33 -2.51 32.11 11.68
CA LEU A 33 -2.60 31.63 10.29
C LEU A 33 -1.95 30.25 10.12
N ARG A 34 -0.85 29.95 10.85
CA ARG A 34 -0.25 28.62 10.92
C ARG A 34 -1.13 27.62 11.69
N GLY A 35 -1.82 28.08 12.73
CA GLY A 35 -2.79 27.26 13.49
C GLY A 35 -4.00 26.87 12.65
N ASN A 36 -4.43 27.71 11.71
CA ASN A 36 -5.56 27.42 10.82
C ASN A 36 -5.20 26.48 9.64
N LYS A 37 -3.91 26.16 9.41
CA LYS A 37 -3.48 25.09 8.49
C LYS A 37 -3.58 23.67 9.09
N ARG A 38 -4.05 23.51 10.31
CA ARG A 38 -4.31 22.21 10.96
C ARG A 38 -5.66 21.60 10.58
N GLY A 39 -6.08 21.74 9.35
CA GLY A 39 -7.34 21.19 8.89
C GLY A 39 -7.41 20.87 7.40
N THR A 40 -6.31 20.98 6.68
CA THR A 40 -6.22 20.27 5.41
C THR A 40 -5.93 18.83 5.79
N ILE A 41 -6.94 17.94 5.66
CA ILE A 41 -6.71 16.53 5.45
C ILE A 41 -5.66 16.51 4.32
N GLU A 42 -4.39 16.16 4.62
CA GLU A 42 -3.50 15.71 3.56
C GLU A 42 -4.25 14.56 2.93
N GLU A 43 -4.71 14.78 1.71
CA GLU A 43 -5.27 13.73 0.88
C GLU A 43 -4.15 12.69 0.79
N VAL A 44 -4.29 11.60 1.54
CA VAL A 44 -3.32 10.51 1.49
C VAL A 44 -3.43 10.01 0.06
N GLU A 45 -2.44 10.34 -0.76
CA GLU A 45 -2.40 9.94 -2.15
C GLU A 45 -2.53 8.42 -2.20
N GLU A 46 -3.65 7.95 -2.74
CA GLU A 46 -3.96 6.53 -2.77
C GLU A 46 -2.95 5.82 -3.68
N THR A 47 -2.14 4.95 -3.10
CA THR A 47 -1.19 4.16 -3.87
C THR A 47 -1.92 2.99 -4.52
N ILE A 48 -2.13 3.07 -5.83
CA ILE A 48 -2.75 2.03 -6.63
C ILE A 48 -1.69 1.37 -7.52
N VAL A 49 -1.65 0.05 -7.51
CA VAL A 49 -0.84 -0.77 -8.42
C VAL A 49 -1.75 -1.48 -9.40
N VAL A 50 -1.43 -1.37 -10.68
CA VAL A 50 -2.06 -2.16 -11.75
C VAL A 50 -1.26 -3.44 -11.93
N ILE A 51 -1.90 -4.59 -11.80
CA ILE A 51 -1.35 -5.90 -12.16
C ILE A 51 -1.95 -6.28 -13.51
N GLU A 52 -1.17 -6.13 -14.57
CA GLU A 52 -1.57 -6.48 -15.94
C GLU A 52 -1.39 -7.97 -16.15
N THR A 53 -2.45 -8.66 -16.59
CA THR A 53 -2.42 -10.11 -16.82
C THR A 53 -2.89 -10.45 -18.23
N THR A 54 -2.63 -11.71 -18.63
CA THR A 54 -3.17 -12.25 -19.91
C THR A 54 -4.69 -12.36 -19.94
N MET A 55 -5.39 -12.09 -18.81
CA MET A 55 -6.84 -12.13 -18.70
C MET A 55 -7.47 -10.75 -18.44
N GLY A 56 -6.64 -9.69 -18.31
CA GLY A 56 -7.07 -8.33 -18.03
C GLY A 56 -6.30 -7.73 -16.84
N ASN A 57 -6.65 -6.52 -16.47
CA ASN A 57 -5.99 -5.78 -15.40
C ASN A 57 -6.73 -5.94 -14.08
N ILE A 58 -5.95 -6.00 -12.99
CA ILE A 58 -6.45 -5.94 -11.61
C ILE A 58 -5.78 -4.73 -10.97
N GLU A 59 -6.57 -3.78 -10.47
CA GLU A 59 -6.05 -2.62 -9.75
C GLU A 59 -6.18 -2.85 -8.25
N VAL A 60 -5.07 -2.69 -7.56
CA VAL A 60 -4.97 -2.92 -6.12
C VAL A 60 -4.59 -1.63 -5.43
N LYS A 61 -5.46 -1.15 -4.54
CA LYS A 61 -5.15 -0.06 -3.62
C LYS A 61 -4.39 -0.62 -2.43
N LEU A 62 -3.20 -0.08 -2.18
CA LEU A 62 -2.33 -0.52 -1.10
C LEU A 62 -2.62 0.22 0.21
N ASN A 63 -2.41 -0.45 1.34
CA ASN A 63 -2.60 0.11 2.68
C ASN A 63 -1.26 0.21 3.42
N ALA A 64 -0.45 1.19 3.05
CA ALA A 64 0.85 1.47 3.67
C ALA A 64 0.76 1.94 5.14
N VAL A 65 -0.43 2.35 5.59
CA VAL A 65 -0.64 2.75 7.00
C VAL A 65 -0.71 1.53 7.90
N SER A 66 -1.45 0.50 7.49
CA SER A 66 -1.68 -0.71 8.29
C SER A 66 -0.64 -1.80 8.06
N ALA A 67 0.01 -1.82 6.88
CA ALA A 67 1.04 -2.80 6.50
C ALA A 67 2.21 -2.10 5.79
N PRO A 68 2.99 -1.25 6.49
CA PRO A 68 4.03 -0.44 5.87
C PRO A 68 5.17 -1.26 5.27
N GLU A 69 5.68 -2.27 5.97
CA GLU A 69 6.78 -3.11 5.50
C GLU A 69 6.34 -4.02 4.35
N THR A 70 5.18 -4.64 4.47
CA THR A 70 4.60 -5.49 3.42
C THR A 70 4.33 -4.69 2.15
N THR A 71 3.77 -3.48 2.29
CA THR A 71 3.51 -2.57 1.16
C THR A 71 4.81 -2.13 0.50
N ALA A 72 5.83 -1.75 1.26
CA ALA A 72 7.12 -1.35 0.73
C ALA A 72 7.79 -2.49 -0.04
N ASN A 73 7.84 -3.69 0.54
CA ASN A 73 8.37 -4.90 -0.10
C ASN A 73 7.66 -5.20 -1.44
N PHE A 74 6.32 -5.17 -1.46
CA PHE A 74 5.57 -5.39 -2.70
C PHE A 74 5.89 -4.32 -3.76
N LEU A 75 5.97 -3.05 -3.36
CA LEU A 75 6.32 -1.94 -4.26
C LEU A 75 7.75 -2.04 -4.82
N ASP A 76 8.71 -2.56 -4.05
CA ASP A 76 10.08 -2.74 -4.52
C ASP A 76 10.14 -3.84 -5.59
N TYR A 77 9.38 -4.92 -5.46
CA TYR A 77 9.19 -5.91 -6.53
C TYR A 77 8.46 -5.33 -7.75
N VAL A 78 7.46 -4.47 -7.57
CA VAL A 78 6.77 -3.76 -8.67
C VAL A 78 7.75 -2.87 -9.43
N LYS A 79 8.51 -2.02 -8.74
CA LYS A 79 9.47 -1.07 -9.34
C LYS A 79 10.64 -1.74 -10.05
N SER A 80 11.00 -2.95 -9.65
CA SER A 80 12.08 -3.74 -10.28
C SER A 80 11.61 -4.63 -11.42
N ASP A 81 10.36 -4.49 -11.88
CA ASP A 81 9.73 -5.36 -12.89
C ASP A 81 9.78 -6.86 -12.53
N PHE A 82 9.93 -7.17 -11.24
CA PHE A 82 10.06 -8.55 -10.78
C PHE A 82 8.89 -9.42 -11.20
N TYR A 83 7.66 -8.88 -11.18
CA TYR A 83 6.45 -9.66 -11.47
C TYR A 83 6.25 -9.98 -12.95
N VAL A 84 6.98 -9.33 -13.86
CA VAL A 84 6.94 -9.64 -15.31
C VAL A 84 7.28 -11.11 -15.55
N ASP A 85 6.47 -11.77 -16.38
CA ASP A 85 6.53 -13.21 -16.71
C ASP A 85 6.27 -14.18 -15.55
N THR A 86 5.90 -13.69 -14.36
CA THR A 86 5.40 -14.58 -13.31
C THR A 86 3.97 -15.01 -13.62
N VAL A 87 3.51 -16.08 -12.96
CA VAL A 87 2.17 -16.63 -13.19
C VAL A 87 1.38 -16.74 -11.88
N PHE A 88 0.07 -16.76 -12.01
CA PHE A 88 -0.77 -17.31 -10.94
C PHE A 88 -0.60 -18.83 -10.97
N HIS A 89 0.25 -19.34 -10.09
CA HIS A 89 0.68 -20.75 -10.06
C HIS A 89 -0.20 -21.64 -9.19
N ARG A 90 -1.09 -21.06 -8.40
CA ARG A 90 -2.05 -21.77 -7.57
C ARG A 90 -3.39 -21.04 -7.58
N VAL A 91 -4.40 -21.69 -8.10
CA VAL A 91 -5.76 -21.17 -8.23
C VAL A 91 -6.74 -22.16 -7.66
N ILE A 92 -7.46 -21.77 -6.60
CA ILE A 92 -8.47 -22.60 -5.97
C ILE A 92 -9.81 -21.85 -6.00
N PRO A 93 -10.78 -22.29 -6.83
CA PRO A 93 -12.10 -21.69 -6.89
C PRO A 93 -12.77 -21.63 -5.51
N GLY A 94 -13.40 -20.50 -5.19
CA GLY A 94 -14.04 -20.30 -3.89
C GLY A 94 -13.08 -20.15 -2.72
N PHE A 95 -11.78 -19.90 -2.99
CA PHE A 95 -10.78 -19.65 -1.97
C PHE A 95 -9.89 -18.44 -2.36
N MET A 96 -8.87 -18.64 -3.20
CA MET A 96 -7.93 -17.57 -3.57
C MET A 96 -7.20 -17.85 -4.89
N ILE A 97 -6.57 -16.84 -5.44
CA ILE A 97 -5.59 -16.94 -6.53
C ILE A 97 -4.23 -16.46 -6.02
N GLN A 98 -3.17 -17.28 -6.18
CA GLN A 98 -1.82 -17.01 -5.68
C GLN A 98 -0.84 -16.93 -6.84
N GLY A 99 0.01 -15.89 -6.83
CA GLY A 99 0.99 -15.62 -7.87
C GLY A 99 2.26 -14.96 -7.35
N GLY A 100 3.08 -14.44 -8.28
CA GLY A 100 4.23 -13.60 -7.99
C GLY A 100 5.52 -14.32 -7.56
N GLY A 101 5.63 -15.65 -7.74
CA GLY A 101 6.84 -16.37 -7.34
C GLY A 101 7.48 -17.23 -8.44
N PHE A 102 6.70 -17.68 -9.41
CA PHE A 102 7.13 -18.65 -10.42
C PHE A 102 6.85 -18.17 -11.84
N ILE A 103 7.70 -18.51 -12.76
CA ILE A 103 7.44 -18.35 -14.19
C ILE A 103 6.65 -19.55 -14.74
N ALA A 104 6.17 -19.45 -15.98
CA ALA A 104 5.30 -20.45 -16.62
C ALA A 104 5.87 -21.89 -16.67
N THR A 105 7.18 -22.06 -16.51
CA THR A 105 7.84 -23.40 -16.47
C THR A 105 7.89 -24.00 -15.08
N GLY A 106 7.35 -23.34 -14.05
CA GLY A 106 7.42 -23.75 -12.66
C GLY A 106 8.76 -23.43 -11.96
N LYS A 107 9.67 -22.70 -12.65
CA LYS A 107 10.93 -22.26 -12.04
C LYS A 107 10.65 -21.03 -11.14
N PRO A 108 11.15 -21.03 -9.88
CA PRO A 108 11.04 -19.85 -9.03
C PRO A 108 11.93 -18.71 -9.53
N LYS A 109 11.52 -17.47 -9.32
CA LYS A 109 12.38 -16.28 -9.45
C LYS A 109 13.19 -16.11 -8.15
N ILE A 110 14.37 -15.53 -8.28
CA ILE A 110 15.24 -15.23 -7.13
C ILE A 110 14.66 -14.02 -6.42
N THR A 111 14.39 -14.16 -5.13
CA THR A 111 13.80 -13.10 -4.29
C THR A 111 14.85 -12.41 -3.44
N GLU A 112 14.49 -11.25 -2.91
CA GLU A 112 15.19 -10.58 -1.82
C GLU A 112 14.96 -11.33 -0.48
N ASP A 113 15.58 -10.85 0.59
CA ASP A 113 15.41 -11.37 1.94
C ASP A 113 13.93 -11.30 2.39
N PRO A 114 13.47 -12.22 3.24
CA PRO A 114 12.12 -12.24 3.73
C PRO A 114 11.86 -11.08 4.72
N ILE A 115 10.58 -10.70 4.84
CA ILE A 115 10.10 -9.61 5.71
C ILE A 115 9.42 -10.15 6.97
N GLU A 116 9.29 -9.30 7.99
CA GLU A 116 8.51 -9.58 9.19
C GLU A 116 7.02 -9.64 8.89
N LEU A 117 6.29 -10.43 9.68
CA LEU A 117 4.86 -10.63 9.51
C LEU A 117 4.05 -9.47 10.09
N GLU A 118 3.28 -8.79 9.26
CA GLU A 118 2.37 -7.70 9.67
C GLU A 118 0.88 -8.13 9.70
N SER A 119 0.57 -9.38 10.05
CA SER A 119 -0.82 -9.86 10.03
C SER A 119 -1.70 -9.30 11.16
N ASN A 120 -1.08 -8.89 12.30
CA ASN A 120 -1.77 -8.26 13.43
C ASN A 120 -1.98 -6.75 13.18
N ASN A 121 -2.47 -6.39 12.00
CA ASN A 121 -2.64 -5.01 11.55
C ASN A 121 -4.11 -4.54 11.50
N GLY A 122 -5.04 -5.40 11.98
CA GLY A 122 -6.47 -5.12 12.01
C GLY A 122 -7.21 -5.35 10.70
N LEU A 123 -6.50 -5.62 9.59
CA LEU A 123 -7.10 -5.96 8.32
C LEU A 123 -7.52 -7.43 8.29
N LYS A 124 -8.50 -7.75 7.45
CA LYS A 124 -9.12 -9.06 7.34
C LYS A 124 -8.97 -9.63 5.94
N ASN A 125 -8.86 -10.96 5.84
CA ASN A 125 -8.82 -11.67 4.57
C ASN A 125 -10.23 -11.80 3.95
N LEU A 126 -10.82 -10.66 3.61
CA LEU A 126 -12.13 -10.57 2.96
C LEU A 126 -12.00 -10.73 1.45
N ARG A 127 -13.10 -11.04 0.76
CA ARG A 127 -13.15 -11.10 -0.70
C ARG A 127 -12.59 -9.82 -1.33
N GLY A 128 -11.65 -9.97 -2.26
CA GLY A 128 -10.99 -8.87 -2.95
C GLY A 128 -9.76 -8.32 -2.25
N THR A 129 -9.44 -8.74 -1.02
CA THR A 129 -8.19 -8.31 -0.38
C THR A 129 -6.99 -9.07 -0.92
N ILE A 130 -5.83 -8.39 -0.95
CA ILE A 130 -4.52 -8.97 -1.28
C ILE A 130 -3.70 -9.14 -0.01
N ALA A 131 -3.07 -10.32 0.13
CA ALA A 131 -2.23 -10.67 1.27
C ALA A 131 -0.93 -11.35 0.83
N MET A 132 0.12 -11.27 1.66
CA MET A 132 1.40 -11.95 1.38
C MET A 132 1.32 -13.43 1.71
N ALA A 133 1.75 -14.24 0.75
CA ALA A 133 1.96 -15.66 0.97
C ALA A 133 3.26 -15.90 1.74
N ARG A 134 3.28 -16.94 2.56
CA ARG A 134 4.43 -17.36 3.39
C ARG A 134 4.46 -18.87 3.56
N THR A 135 5.56 -19.37 4.07
CA THR A 135 5.67 -20.77 4.52
C THR A 135 5.07 -20.93 5.93
N SER A 136 5.36 -22.03 6.61
CA SER A 136 5.00 -22.20 8.03
C SER A 136 5.75 -21.26 8.98
N ASP A 137 6.89 -20.70 8.54
CA ASP A 137 7.61 -19.66 9.27
C ASP A 137 6.86 -18.32 9.06
N PRO A 138 6.40 -17.64 10.13
CA PRO A 138 5.72 -16.38 10.04
C PRO A 138 6.49 -15.30 9.25
N ASN A 139 7.81 -15.24 9.43
CA ASN A 139 8.69 -14.22 8.82
C ASN A 139 9.39 -14.74 7.56
N SER A 140 8.68 -15.47 6.71
CA SER A 140 9.21 -16.05 5.47
C SER A 140 8.61 -15.45 4.19
N ALA A 141 7.79 -14.44 4.30
CA ALA A 141 7.18 -13.79 3.15
C ALA A 141 8.24 -13.06 2.31
N THR A 142 8.18 -13.22 0.99
CA THR A 142 9.06 -12.52 0.03
C THR A 142 8.24 -11.83 -1.05
N SER A 143 8.12 -12.42 -2.25
CA SER A 143 7.43 -11.83 -3.41
C SER A 143 6.03 -12.35 -3.65
N GLN A 144 5.70 -13.56 -3.14
CA GLN A 144 4.42 -14.18 -3.45
C GLN A 144 3.27 -13.54 -2.70
N PHE A 145 2.18 -13.34 -3.42
CA PHE A 145 0.92 -12.79 -2.87
C PHE A 145 -0.26 -13.66 -3.29
N PHE A 146 -1.38 -13.48 -2.60
CA PHE A 146 -2.66 -14.04 -3.04
C PHE A 146 -3.78 -13.01 -2.93
N ILE A 147 -4.81 -13.19 -3.77
CA ILE A 147 -6.03 -12.39 -3.72
C ILE A 147 -7.18 -13.30 -3.30
N ASN A 148 -7.92 -12.90 -2.29
CA ASN A 148 -9.02 -13.65 -1.73
C ASN A 148 -10.25 -13.61 -2.66
N LEU A 149 -10.76 -14.76 -3.10
CA LEU A 149 -11.98 -14.87 -3.91
C LEU A 149 -13.27 -14.82 -3.07
N VAL A 150 -13.17 -15.14 -1.80
CA VAL A 150 -14.22 -15.13 -0.78
C VAL A 150 -13.67 -14.61 0.54
N ASP A 151 -14.53 -14.43 1.54
CA ASP A 151 -14.11 -14.14 2.89
C ASP A 151 -13.46 -15.38 3.51
N ASN A 152 -12.18 -15.27 3.87
CA ASN A 152 -11.35 -16.35 4.37
C ASN A 152 -10.93 -16.07 5.84
N GLU A 153 -11.90 -16.00 6.75
CA GLU A 153 -11.67 -15.65 8.17
C GLU A 153 -10.61 -16.51 8.87
N PHE A 154 -10.42 -17.77 8.43
CA PHE A 154 -9.41 -18.68 9.00
C PHE A 154 -7.97 -18.29 8.65
N LEU A 155 -7.76 -17.35 7.70
CA LEU A 155 -6.47 -16.74 7.38
C LEU A 155 -6.17 -15.50 8.20
N ASP A 156 -7.10 -15.05 9.02
CA ASP A 156 -6.93 -13.87 9.86
C ASP A 156 -6.02 -14.15 11.05
N TYR A 157 -5.35 -13.08 11.49
CA TYR A 157 -4.66 -13.10 12.77
C TYR A 157 -5.64 -13.29 13.92
N THR A 158 -5.28 -14.20 14.84
CA THR A 158 -5.95 -14.40 16.13
C THR A 158 -4.89 -14.65 17.20
N SER A 159 -5.29 -14.74 18.47
CA SER A 159 -4.37 -15.09 19.55
C SER A 159 -3.74 -16.50 19.42
N THR A 160 -4.24 -17.34 18.52
CA THR A 160 -3.78 -18.73 18.30
C THR A 160 -3.40 -19.00 16.85
N ASN A 161 -3.51 -18.02 15.97
CA ASN A 161 -3.17 -18.13 14.54
C ASN A 161 -2.44 -16.86 14.09
N GLU A 162 -1.20 -17.02 13.63
CA GLU A 162 -0.38 -15.93 13.08
C GLU A 162 -1.00 -15.26 11.84
N GLY A 163 -1.88 -15.92 11.14
CA GLY A 163 -2.59 -15.39 9.98
C GLY A 163 -1.70 -15.01 8.80
N TYR A 164 -2.26 -14.20 7.90
CA TYR A 164 -1.59 -13.67 6.71
C TYR A 164 -1.76 -12.15 6.64
N ALA A 165 -0.69 -11.44 6.29
CA ALA A 165 -0.67 -9.99 6.26
C ALA A 165 -1.44 -9.46 5.04
N VAL A 166 -2.66 -8.97 5.26
CA VAL A 166 -3.39 -8.19 4.26
C VAL A 166 -2.74 -6.81 4.17
N PHE A 167 -2.48 -6.36 2.93
CA PHE A 167 -1.81 -5.09 2.67
C PHE A 167 -2.49 -4.23 1.60
N GLY A 168 -3.66 -4.64 1.11
CA GLY A 168 -4.43 -3.89 0.12
C GLY A 168 -5.72 -4.58 -0.27
N GLU A 169 -6.42 -3.97 -1.22
CA GLU A 169 -7.69 -4.46 -1.75
C GLU A 169 -7.82 -4.16 -3.25
N VAL A 170 -8.51 -5.02 -3.97
CA VAL A 170 -8.87 -4.82 -5.38
C VAL A 170 -9.94 -3.74 -5.47
N VAL A 171 -9.64 -2.67 -6.19
CA VAL A 171 -10.57 -1.55 -6.42
C VAL A 171 -11.15 -1.56 -7.83
N GLU A 172 -10.48 -2.21 -8.81
CA GLU A 172 -10.96 -2.43 -10.16
C GLU A 172 -10.47 -3.77 -10.70
N GLY A 173 -11.22 -4.43 -11.60
CA GLY A 173 -10.86 -5.74 -12.15
C GLY A 173 -11.32 -6.93 -11.30
N MET A 174 -12.35 -6.77 -10.46
CA MET A 174 -12.94 -7.88 -9.69
C MET A 174 -13.43 -9.00 -10.60
N GLU A 175 -13.96 -8.70 -11.77
CA GLU A 175 -14.39 -9.67 -12.78
C GLU A 175 -13.20 -10.43 -13.39
N VAL A 176 -12.04 -9.79 -13.52
CA VAL A 176 -10.79 -10.43 -13.96
C VAL A 176 -10.30 -11.41 -12.90
N MET A 177 -10.28 -10.97 -11.63
CA MET A 177 -9.95 -11.82 -10.49
C MET A 177 -10.85 -13.07 -10.44
N GLU A 178 -12.16 -12.90 -10.60
CA GLU A 178 -13.11 -14.02 -10.64
C GLU A 178 -12.89 -14.92 -11.86
N ALA A 179 -12.62 -14.35 -13.03
CA ALA A 179 -12.33 -15.13 -14.24
C ALA A 179 -11.06 -15.98 -14.04
N ILE A 180 -10.00 -15.43 -13.42
CA ILE A 180 -8.79 -16.18 -13.06
C ILE A 180 -9.16 -17.30 -12.05
N GLY A 181 -9.96 -16.98 -11.04
CA GLY A 181 -10.41 -17.94 -10.02
C GLY A 181 -11.21 -19.13 -10.56
N ASN A 182 -11.75 -19.02 -11.77
CA ASN A 182 -12.55 -20.05 -12.43
C ASN A 182 -11.83 -20.80 -13.58
N VAL A 183 -10.52 -20.56 -13.78
CA VAL A 183 -9.78 -21.34 -14.78
C VAL A 183 -9.67 -22.81 -14.37
N LYS A 184 -9.54 -23.69 -15.35
CA LYS A 184 -9.27 -25.10 -15.08
C LYS A 184 -7.85 -25.26 -14.55
N THR A 185 -7.70 -26.05 -13.51
CA THR A 185 -6.43 -26.38 -12.88
C THR A 185 -6.14 -27.86 -12.95
N ALA A 186 -4.86 -28.23 -12.88
CA ALA A 186 -4.38 -29.59 -12.84
C ALA A 186 -3.08 -29.66 -12.02
N THR A 187 -2.68 -30.88 -11.66
CA THR A 187 -1.35 -31.12 -11.08
C THR A 187 -0.27 -30.89 -12.13
N SER A 188 0.70 -30.02 -11.79
CA SER A 188 1.88 -29.73 -12.62
C SER A 188 3.14 -29.91 -11.79
N GLY A 189 3.84 -31.03 -11.94
CA GLY A 189 5.00 -31.37 -11.12
C GLY A 189 4.64 -31.48 -9.63
N LEU A 190 5.13 -30.57 -8.80
CA LEU A 190 4.84 -30.52 -7.36
C LEU A 190 3.65 -29.61 -6.99
N PHE A 191 3.02 -28.97 -7.97
CA PHE A 191 1.91 -28.05 -7.75
C PHE A 191 0.58 -28.75 -8.06
N GLU A 192 -0.39 -28.69 -7.15
CA GLU A 192 -1.68 -29.38 -7.29
C GLU A 192 -2.70 -28.57 -8.08
N ASP A 193 -2.77 -27.25 -7.86
CA ASP A 193 -3.81 -26.34 -8.39
C ASP A 193 -3.24 -25.37 -9.43
N TRP A 194 -2.36 -25.86 -10.30
CA TRP A 194 -1.74 -25.05 -11.36
C TRP A 194 -2.73 -24.89 -12.54
N PRO A 195 -2.97 -23.66 -13.06
CA PRO A 195 -3.82 -23.45 -14.23
C PRO A 195 -3.35 -24.24 -15.46
N GLU A 196 -4.23 -25.04 -16.10
CA GLU A 196 -3.90 -25.80 -17.34
C GLU A 196 -3.38 -24.86 -18.44
N LYS A 197 -3.91 -23.63 -18.49
CA LYS A 197 -3.41 -22.55 -19.32
C LYS A 197 -2.87 -21.46 -18.40
N ASN A 198 -1.58 -21.21 -18.46
CA ASN A 198 -0.93 -20.21 -17.61
C ASN A 198 -1.61 -18.85 -17.70
N VAL A 199 -1.93 -18.29 -16.53
CA VAL A 199 -2.33 -16.89 -16.38
C VAL A 199 -1.06 -16.12 -16.03
N VAL A 200 -0.52 -15.36 -16.99
CA VAL A 200 0.77 -14.68 -16.89
C VAL A 200 0.54 -13.24 -16.44
N ILE A 201 1.35 -12.76 -15.51
CA ILE A 201 1.47 -11.35 -15.16
C ILE A 201 2.41 -10.72 -16.20
N LEU A 202 1.87 -9.84 -17.04
CA LEU A 202 2.59 -9.15 -18.11
C LEU A 202 3.37 -7.95 -17.56
N GLY A 203 2.89 -7.35 -16.48
CA GLY A 203 3.50 -6.22 -15.80
C GLY A 203 2.81 -5.91 -14.48
N ALA A 204 3.49 -5.19 -13.61
CA ALA A 204 2.90 -4.55 -12.45
C ALA A 204 3.51 -3.17 -12.30
N TYR A 205 2.69 -2.13 -12.17
CA TYR A 205 3.16 -0.75 -12.13
C TYR A 205 2.24 0.16 -11.31
N LEU A 206 2.80 1.26 -10.82
CA LEU A 206 2.01 2.30 -10.14
C LEU A 206 1.06 2.97 -11.14
N LYS A 207 -0.20 3.10 -10.77
CA LYS A 207 -1.17 3.86 -11.56
C LYS A 207 -0.81 5.34 -11.48
N GLU A 208 -0.63 5.99 -12.63
CA GLU A 208 -0.47 7.44 -12.71
C GLU A 208 -1.85 8.11 -12.49
N ASN A 209 -1.87 9.18 -11.69
CA ASN A 209 -3.06 9.98 -11.41
C ASN A 209 -3.41 10.92 -12.54
#